data_415ae9cdcaa933825b0f71bda6464e83
#
_entry.id   415ae9cdcaa933825b0f71bda6464e83
#
_cell.length_a   1.000
_cell.length_b   1.000
_cell.length_c   1.000
_cell.angle_alpha   90.00
_cell.angle_beta   90.00
_cell.angle_gamma   90.00
#
_symmetry.space_group_name_H-M   'P 1'
#
loop_
_entity.id
_entity.type
_entity.pdbx_description
1 polymer ?
#
loop_
_entity_poly.entity_id
_entity_poly.type
_entity_poly.pdbx_seq_one_letter_code
_entity_poly.pdbx_strand_id
1 'polypeptide(L)'
;MKAYIIQPPYSMDYDKIEENFNTELALLDKCDSEADIIILPEYSDVLANTPSGKDFISAMEKYGPKIEDKARQTAIRCKAVVFANYGFKTERGYRNTTHIFDENGQEVGRYFKEHPAPSELKNKGYDNDYANEDMGVYVWEWKGLRFGFRTCYDFYFYEDIIKMARADLDIIIGCSYQRTDTHLALEIMNAFLAYNTNAYLLRSSISLGEDSEVCGCSMAVAPTGEILANMKNKVGIEIVDFDPKQKYYKVSGFGGKMKSHYEYVDEGRKK
;
A
#
# COMPACT_ATOMS: atom_id res chain seq x y z
N MET A 1 -14.77 -10.21 4.01
CA MET A 1 -13.43 -10.44 3.40
C MET A 1 -12.38 -10.46 4.47
N LYS A 2 -11.35 -11.29 4.28
CA LYS A 2 -10.16 -11.31 5.16
C LYS A 2 -8.95 -10.75 4.46
N ALA A 3 -8.34 -9.73 5.05
CA ALA A 3 -7.08 -9.16 4.60
C ALA A 3 -5.94 -9.59 5.53
N TYR A 4 -4.85 -10.06 4.94
CA TYR A 4 -3.59 -10.37 5.62
C TYR A 4 -2.59 -9.27 5.30
N ILE A 5 -2.23 -8.49 6.30
CA ILE A 5 -1.33 -7.33 6.17
C ILE A 5 0.02 -7.73 6.74
N ILE A 6 1.03 -7.79 5.89
CA ILE A 6 2.37 -8.25 6.25
C ILE A 6 3.20 -7.06 6.75
N GLN A 7 3.86 -7.21 7.90
CA GLN A 7 4.84 -6.26 8.42
C GLN A 7 6.16 -6.97 8.69
N PRO A 8 7.10 -6.96 7.72
CA PRO A 8 8.43 -7.54 7.91
C PRO A 8 9.33 -6.63 8.73
N PRO A 9 10.44 -7.16 9.28
CA PRO A 9 11.47 -6.34 9.88
C PRO A 9 12.24 -5.54 8.83
N TYR A 10 12.77 -4.41 9.25
CA TYR A 10 13.70 -3.60 8.49
C TYR A 10 14.88 -3.20 9.37
N SER A 11 16.09 -3.15 8.81
CA SER A 11 17.28 -2.77 9.55
C SER A 11 17.98 -1.54 8.96
N MET A 12 18.55 -0.71 9.83
CA MET A 12 19.50 0.33 9.44
C MET A 12 20.86 -0.26 9.04
N ASP A 13 21.14 -1.51 9.38
CA ASP A 13 22.33 -2.26 9.00
C ASP A 13 22.07 -3.05 7.72
N TYR A 14 22.82 -2.75 6.66
CA TYR A 14 22.68 -3.38 5.33
C TYR A 14 22.96 -4.88 5.37
N ASP A 15 23.85 -5.34 6.24
CA ASP A 15 24.18 -6.76 6.35
C ASP A 15 22.98 -7.63 6.80
N LYS A 16 21.94 -6.99 7.34
CA LYS A 16 20.70 -7.65 7.75
C LYS A 16 19.65 -7.83 6.63
N ILE A 17 19.92 -7.33 5.42
CA ILE A 17 18.93 -7.34 4.33
C ILE A 17 18.44 -8.75 4.01
N GLU A 18 19.32 -9.74 3.97
CA GLU A 18 18.98 -11.13 3.64
C GLU A 18 18.18 -11.81 4.76
N GLU A 19 18.52 -11.55 6.02
CA GLU A 19 17.78 -12.04 7.18
C GLU A 19 16.34 -11.50 7.19
N ASN A 20 16.19 -10.18 6.97
CA ASN A 20 14.90 -9.51 6.94
C ASN A 20 14.05 -10.00 5.76
N PHE A 21 14.66 -10.13 4.59
CA PHE A 21 14.00 -10.66 3.39
C PHE A 21 13.50 -12.10 3.61
N ASN A 22 14.33 -12.98 4.19
CA ASN A 22 13.93 -14.34 4.50
C ASN A 22 12.81 -14.38 5.55
N THR A 23 12.78 -13.42 6.48
CA THR A 23 11.68 -13.28 7.44
C THR A 23 10.37 -12.93 6.73
N GLU A 24 10.40 -12.00 5.76
CA GLU A 24 9.22 -11.66 4.96
C GLU A 24 8.70 -12.86 4.17
N LEU A 25 9.61 -13.64 3.53
CA LEU A 25 9.21 -14.86 2.83
C LEU A 25 8.55 -15.87 3.77
N ALA A 26 9.09 -16.01 5.00
CA ALA A 26 8.52 -16.89 6.01
C ALA A 26 7.15 -16.41 6.54
N LEU A 27 6.89 -15.10 6.57
CA LEU A 27 5.57 -14.56 6.86
C LEU A 27 4.58 -14.92 5.75
N LEU A 28 4.98 -14.79 4.48
CA LEU A 28 4.14 -15.22 3.36
C LEU A 28 3.82 -16.71 3.40
N ASP A 29 4.75 -17.57 3.87
CA ASP A 29 4.50 -19.01 4.03
C ASP A 29 3.44 -19.33 5.08
N LYS A 30 3.22 -18.43 6.05
CA LYS A 30 2.18 -18.58 7.09
C LYS A 30 0.79 -18.12 6.62
N CYS A 31 0.69 -17.42 5.48
CA CYS A 31 -0.62 -17.11 4.91
C CYS A 31 -1.30 -18.40 4.45
N ASP A 32 -2.61 -18.46 4.55
CA ASP A 32 -3.43 -19.62 4.20
C ASP A 32 -4.60 -19.27 3.28
N SER A 33 -5.44 -20.25 3.01
CA SER A 33 -6.59 -20.13 2.10
C SER A 33 -7.79 -19.38 2.69
N GLU A 34 -7.70 -18.87 3.91
CA GLU A 34 -8.71 -17.99 4.47
C GLU A 34 -8.51 -16.53 4.01
N ALA A 35 -7.33 -16.19 3.50
CA ALA A 35 -7.06 -14.86 2.97
C ALA A 35 -7.80 -14.63 1.65
N ASP A 36 -8.51 -13.51 1.53
CA ASP A 36 -8.98 -12.97 0.25
C ASP A 36 -7.92 -12.04 -0.37
N ILE A 37 -7.22 -11.30 0.50
CA ILE A 37 -6.25 -10.25 0.14
C ILE A 37 -5.00 -10.41 1.00
N ILE A 38 -3.82 -10.31 0.38
CA ILE A 38 -2.52 -10.30 1.06
C ILE A 38 -1.75 -9.06 0.58
N ILE A 39 -1.21 -8.26 1.51
CA ILE A 39 -0.57 -6.98 1.20
C ILE A 39 0.84 -6.95 1.79
N LEU A 40 1.84 -6.65 0.94
CA LEU A 40 3.22 -6.43 1.31
C LEU A 40 3.55 -4.94 1.38
N PRO A 41 4.60 -4.54 2.14
CA PRO A 41 5.00 -3.14 2.23
C PRO A 41 5.68 -2.62 0.97
N GLU A 42 5.97 -1.33 0.94
CA GLU A 42 6.83 -0.72 -0.06
C GLU A 42 8.24 -1.31 0.03
N TYR A 43 8.84 -1.58 -1.13
CA TYR A 43 10.20 -2.12 -1.26
C TYR A 43 10.42 -3.46 -0.54
N SER A 44 9.52 -4.41 -0.72
CA SER A 44 9.71 -5.80 -0.26
C SER A 44 10.99 -6.46 -0.80
N ASP A 45 11.63 -5.86 -1.80
CA ASP A 45 12.92 -6.25 -2.35
C ASP A 45 14.12 -5.52 -1.71
N VAL A 46 13.89 -4.55 -0.78
CA VAL A 46 14.96 -3.77 -0.13
C VAL A 46 14.67 -3.54 1.36
N LEU A 47 14.79 -4.59 2.17
CA LEU A 47 14.42 -4.58 3.60
C LEU A 47 15.58 -4.19 4.54
N ALA A 48 16.51 -3.36 4.05
CA ALA A 48 17.53 -2.72 4.87
C ALA A 48 17.98 -1.38 4.26
N ASN A 49 18.57 -0.53 5.10
CA ASN A 49 19.16 0.71 4.64
C ASN A 49 20.41 0.45 3.80
N THR A 50 20.39 0.88 2.56
CA THR A 50 21.50 0.66 1.62
C THR A 50 22.53 1.80 1.72
N PRO A 51 23.84 1.50 1.61
CA PRO A 51 24.88 2.51 1.66
C PRO A 51 24.82 3.54 0.54
N SER A 52 24.31 3.13 -0.62
CA SER A 52 24.20 4.00 -1.80
C SER A 52 23.01 3.65 -2.67
N GLY A 53 22.63 4.55 -3.61
CA GLY A 53 21.63 4.26 -4.63
C GLY A 53 22.00 3.10 -5.55
N LYS A 54 23.30 2.84 -5.76
CA LYS A 54 23.75 1.67 -6.52
C LYS A 54 23.47 0.38 -5.77
N ASP A 55 23.73 0.36 -4.45
CA ASP A 55 23.43 -0.82 -3.61
C ASP A 55 21.93 -1.06 -3.54
N PHE A 56 21.13 0.01 -3.53
CA PHE A 56 19.68 -0.06 -3.59
C PHE A 56 19.20 -0.78 -4.86
N ILE A 57 19.71 -0.37 -6.03
CA ILE A 57 19.37 -1.02 -7.30
C ILE A 57 19.87 -2.47 -7.33
N SER A 58 21.08 -2.75 -6.81
CA SER A 58 21.61 -4.10 -6.72
C SER A 58 20.75 -5.02 -5.82
N ALA A 59 20.17 -4.48 -4.74
CA ALA A 59 19.22 -5.21 -3.92
C ALA A 59 17.94 -5.53 -4.68
N MET A 60 17.35 -4.55 -5.40
CA MET A 60 16.19 -4.76 -6.26
C MET A 60 16.46 -5.86 -7.31
N GLU A 61 17.62 -5.84 -7.96
CA GLU A 61 18.02 -6.86 -8.95
C GLU A 61 18.16 -8.25 -8.32
N LYS A 62 18.66 -8.34 -7.08
CA LYS A 62 18.86 -9.60 -6.36
C LYS A 62 17.57 -10.18 -5.79
N TYR A 63 16.73 -9.35 -5.19
CA TYR A 63 15.58 -9.79 -4.40
C TYR A 63 14.24 -9.62 -5.13
N GLY A 64 14.12 -8.67 -6.07
CA GLY A 64 12.90 -8.43 -6.84
C GLY A 64 12.34 -9.69 -7.51
N PRO A 65 13.12 -10.47 -8.31
CA PRO A 65 12.63 -11.70 -8.91
C PRO A 65 12.17 -12.75 -7.89
N LYS A 66 12.79 -12.76 -6.69
CA LYS A 66 12.44 -13.72 -5.63
C LYS A 66 11.13 -13.36 -4.95
N ILE A 67 10.89 -12.07 -4.67
CA ILE A 67 9.62 -11.64 -4.08
C ILE A 67 8.49 -11.75 -5.09
N GLU A 68 8.73 -11.49 -6.38
CA GLU A 68 7.76 -11.74 -7.44
C GLU A 68 7.32 -13.19 -7.48
N ASP A 69 8.26 -14.13 -7.55
CA ASP A 69 7.96 -15.57 -7.56
C ASP A 69 7.21 -15.99 -6.30
N LYS A 70 7.64 -15.52 -5.12
CA LYS A 70 6.97 -15.80 -3.85
C LYS A 70 5.55 -15.25 -3.79
N ALA A 71 5.33 -14.04 -4.28
CA ALA A 71 3.99 -13.44 -4.34
C ALA A 71 3.05 -14.26 -5.25
N ARG A 72 3.53 -14.68 -6.44
CA ARG A 72 2.80 -15.56 -7.36
C ARG A 72 2.43 -16.89 -6.72
N GLN A 73 3.40 -17.56 -6.10
CA GLN A 73 3.18 -18.85 -5.42
C GLN A 73 2.20 -18.70 -4.25
N THR A 74 2.30 -17.61 -3.48
CA THR A 74 1.40 -17.33 -2.37
C THR A 74 -0.02 -17.08 -2.88
N ALA A 75 -0.21 -16.32 -3.95
CA ALA A 75 -1.49 -16.07 -4.58
C ALA A 75 -2.18 -17.39 -5.00
N ILE A 76 -1.44 -18.28 -5.67
CA ILE A 76 -1.94 -19.60 -6.10
C ILE A 76 -2.30 -20.47 -4.89
N ARG A 77 -1.40 -20.58 -3.92
CA ARG A 77 -1.55 -21.44 -2.75
C ARG A 77 -2.71 -21.01 -1.85
N CYS A 78 -2.85 -19.71 -1.62
CA CYS A 78 -3.89 -19.14 -0.77
C CYS A 78 -5.21 -18.90 -1.54
N LYS A 79 -5.20 -18.93 -2.87
CA LYS A 79 -6.30 -18.48 -3.74
C LYS A 79 -6.74 -17.05 -3.41
N ALA A 80 -5.78 -16.20 -3.17
CA ALA A 80 -5.93 -14.81 -2.75
C ALA A 80 -5.33 -13.85 -3.76
N VAL A 81 -5.81 -12.60 -3.77
CA VAL A 81 -5.10 -11.52 -4.48
C VAL A 81 -3.92 -11.06 -3.63
N VAL A 82 -2.74 -10.95 -4.24
CA VAL A 82 -1.52 -10.47 -3.58
C VAL A 82 -1.12 -9.13 -4.17
N PHE A 83 -1.00 -8.12 -3.32
CA PHE A 83 -0.43 -6.80 -3.63
C PHE A 83 1.01 -6.76 -3.10
N ALA A 84 1.98 -6.76 -4.00
CA ALA A 84 3.40 -6.76 -3.66
C ALA A 84 4.09 -5.53 -4.25
N ASN A 85 4.75 -4.72 -3.41
CA ASN A 85 5.47 -3.57 -3.90
C ASN A 85 6.98 -3.88 -3.97
N TYR A 86 7.52 -3.78 -5.18
CA TYR A 86 8.94 -3.93 -5.49
C TYR A 86 9.27 -3.21 -6.81
N GLY A 87 10.56 -3.12 -7.16
CA GLY A 87 11.02 -2.41 -8.35
C GLY A 87 10.61 -3.07 -9.66
N PHE A 88 9.89 -2.34 -10.52
CA PHE A 88 9.61 -2.74 -11.89
C PHE A 88 10.69 -2.20 -12.84
N LYS A 89 11.40 -3.10 -13.54
CA LYS A 89 12.46 -2.72 -14.48
C LYS A 89 11.90 -2.23 -15.80
N THR A 90 12.30 -1.03 -16.22
CA THR A 90 12.03 -0.45 -17.53
C THR A 90 13.33 -0.31 -18.33
N GLU A 91 13.24 0.17 -19.58
CA GLU A 91 14.42 0.47 -20.38
C GLU A 91 15.28 1.62 -19.80
N ARG A 92 14.68 2.51 -18.99
CA ARG A 92 15.32 3.69 -18.43
C ARG A 92 15.78 3.54 -16.97
N GLY A 93 15.37 2.46 -16.30
CA GLY A 93 15.66 2.23 -14.88
C GLY A 93 14.55 1.48 -14.18
N TYR A 94 14.38 1.72 -12.88
CA TYR A 94 13.35 1.09 -12.07
C TYR A 94 12.23 2.07 -11.74
N ARG A 95 11.00 1.56 -11.65
CA ARG A 95 9.85 2.27 -11.08
C ARG A 95 9.44 1.61 -9.78
N ASN A 96 9.13 2.41 -8.77
CA ASN A 96 8.50 1.95 -7.55
C ASN A 96 7.07 1.51 -7.88
N THR A 97 6.77 0.23 -7.74
CA THR A 97 5.57 -0.37 -8.32
C THR A 97 4.87 -1.30 -7.35
N THR A 98 3.57 -1.14 -7.18
CA THR A 98 2.72 -2.16 -6.56
C THR A 98 2.16 -3.06 -7.65
N HIS A 99 2.60 -4.31 -7.65
CA HIS A 99 2.16 -5.37 -8.56
C HIS A 99 0.93 -6.07 -7.99
N ILE A 100 0.01 -6.48 -8.86
CA ILE A 100 -1.25 -7.13 -8.50
C ILE A 100 -1.26 -8.53 -9.08
N PHE A 101 -1.23 -9.55 -8.23
CA PHE A 101 -1.33 -10.95 -8.64
C PHE A 101 -2.71 -11.50 -8.28
N ASP A 102 -3.40 -12.07 -9.26
CA ASP A 102 -4.67 -12.76 -9.04
C ASP A 102 -4.51 -14.13 -8.38
N GLU A 103 -5.63 -14.80 -8.10
CA GLU A 103 -5.67 -16.11 -7.45
C GLU A 103 -4.98 -17.23 -8.25
N ASN A 104 -4.66 -16.98 -9.53
CA ASN A 104 -3.93 -17.89 -10.40
C ASN A 104 -2.43 -17.53 -10.48
N GLY A 105 -1.98 -16.52 -9.75
CA GLY A 105 -0.62 -16.01 -9.78
C GLY A 105 -0.29 -15.21 -11.05
N GLN A 106 -1.30 -14.80 -11.81
CA GLN A 106 -1.10 -13.94 -12.97
C GLN A 106 -1.01 -12.48 -12.52
N GLU A 107 -0.07 -11.73 -13.07
CA GLU A 107 -0.01 -10.30 -12.86
C GLU A 107 -1.09 -9.63 -13.71
N VAL A 108 -2.07 -9.03 -13.04
CA VAL A 108 -3.28 -8.46 -13.63
C VAL A 108 -3.34 -6.94 -13.56
N GLY A 109 -2.35 -6.31 -12.96
CA GLY A 109 -2.25 -4.86 -12.88
C GLY A 109 -0.98 -4.38 -12.18
N ARG A 110 -0.69 -3.08 -12.35
CA ARG A 110 0.44 -2.39 -11.72
C ARG A 110 0.04 -0.97 -11.37
N TYR A 111 0.36 -0.56 -10.17
CA TYR A 111 0.30 0.84 -9.76
C TYR A 111 1.72 1.38 -9.62
N PHE A 112 2.05 2.43 -10.35
CA PHE A 112 3.30 3.17 -10.21
C PHE A 112 3.12 4.28 -9.18
N LYS A 113 4.05 4.39 -8.23
CA LYS A 113 4.06 5.45 -7.23
C LYS A 113 4.00 6.82 -7.91
N GLU A 114 2.96 7.61 -7.62
CA GLU A 114 2.71 8.88 -8.31
C GLU A 114 3.71 9.97 -7.90
N HIS A 115 4.15 9.96 -6.64
CA HIS A 115 5.07 10.95 -6.08
C HIS A 115 6.35 10.29 -5.58
N PRO A 116 7.37 10.12 -6.43
CA PRO A 116 8.68 9.65 -6.00
C PRO A 116 9.26 10.57 -4.92
N ALA A 117 9.82 9.98 -3.86
CA ALA A 117 10.48 10.73 -2.81
C ALA A 117 11.76 11.40 -3.32
N PRO A 118 12.26 12.48 -2.69
CA PRO A 118 13.46 13.18 -3.15
C PRO A 118 14.70 12.29 -3.32
N SER A 119 14.81 11.21 -2.55
CA SER A 119 15.87 10.20 -2.69
C SER A 119 15.72 9.36 -3.96
N GLU A 120 14.51 9.02 -4.33
CA GLU A 120 14.19 8.29 -5.57
C GLU A 120 14.48 9.18 -6.79
N LEU A 121 14.05 10.46 -6.76
CA LEU A 121 14.30 11.42 -7.84
C LEU A 121 15.78 11.66 -8.11
N LYS A 122 16.64 11.57 -7.07
CA LYS A 122 18.09 11.74 -7.18
C LYS A 122 18.82 10.47 -7.61
N ASN A 123 18.19 9.32 -7.50
CA ASN A 123 18.81 8.04 -7.86
C ASN A 123 18.74 7.82 -9.36
N LYS A 124 19.91 7.82 -10.02
CA LYS A 124 20.03 7.61 -11.48
C LYS A 124 19.56 6.24 -11.97
N GLY A 125 19.31 5.29 -11.06
CA GLY A 125 18.75 3.98 -11.39
C GLY A 125 17.24 3.96 -11.54
N TYR A 126 16.55 5.09 -11.29
CA TYR A 126 15.10 5.21 -11.41
C TYR A 126 14.67 5.83 -12.73
N ASP A 127 13.55 5.32 -13.25
CA ASP A 127 12.76 5.95 -14.31
C ASP A 127 11.62 6.74 -13.64
N ASN A 128 11.80 8.06 -13.53
CA ASN A 128 10.85 8.98 -12.89
C ASN A 128 10.14 9.91 -13.89
N ASP A 129 10.35 9.75 -15.19
CA ASP A 129 9.80 10.64 -16.21
C ASP A 129 8.27 10.66 -16.19
N TYR A 130 7.64 9.54 -15.86
CA TYR A 130 6.18 9.42 -15.75
C TYR A 130 5.56 10.23 -14.60
N ALA A 131 6.34 10.56 -13.56
CA ALA A 131 5.83 11.29 -12.39
C ALA A 131 5.42 12.74 -12.70
N ASN A 132 5.73 13.24 -13.89
CA ASN A 132 5.29 14.56 -14.36
C ASN A 132 3.96 14.52 -15.12
N GLU A 133 3.38 13.35 -15.32
CA GLU A 133 2.13 13.15 -16.04
C GLU A 133 0.96 13.04 -15.04
N ASP A 134 -0.14 13.76 -15.27
CA ASP A 134 -1.37 13.56 -14.51
C ASP A 134 -2.07 12.28 -15.02
N MET A 135 -1.74 11.17 -14.40
CA MET A 135 -2.29 9.85 -14.76
C MET A 135 -3.73 9.64 -14.29
N GLY A 136 -4.31 10.58 -13.55
CA GLY A 136 -5.58 10.39 -12.88
C GLY A 136 -5.50 9.37 -11.73
N VAL A 137 -6.65 8.91 -11.24
CA VAL A 137 -6.69 7.86 -10.20
C VAL A 137 -6.61 6.49 -10.86
N TYR A 138 -5.58 5.72 -10.53
CA TYR A 138 -5.51 4.32 -10.93
C TYR A 138 -6.54 3.51 -10.12
N VAL A 139 -7.49 2.88 -10.81
CA VAL A 139 -8.52 2.02 -10.23
C VAL A 139 -8.40 0.63 -10.83
N TRP A 140 -8.26 -0.37 -9.97
CA TRP A 140 -8.34 -1.77 -10.35
C TRP A 140 -9.63 -2.40 -9.81
N GLU A 141 -10.30 -3.21 -10.62
CA GLU A 141 -11.58 -3.82 -10.26
C GLU A 141 -11.46 -5.33 -10.12
N TRP A 142 -12.01 -5.87 -9.01
CA TRP A 142 -12.04 -7.30 -8.76
C TRP A 142 -13.29 -7.68 -7.97
N LYS A 143 -14.02 -8.70 -8.45
CA LYS A 143 -15.28 -9.19 -7.84
C LYS A 143 -16.28 -8.07 -7.54
N GLY A 144 -16.37 -7.07 -8.42
CA GLY A 144 -17.25 -5.92 -8.26
C GLY A 144 -16.84 -4.93 -7.16
N LEU A 145 -15.61 -5.01 -6.69
CA LEU A 145 -14.97 -4.06 -5.78
C LEU A 145 -13.99 -3.18 -6.54
N ARG A 146 -13.88 -1.91 -6.12
CA ARG A 146 -13.01 -0.90 -6.71
C ARG A 146 -11.85 -0.59 -5.77
N PHE A 147 -10.63 -0.84 -6.23
CA PHE A 147 -9.40 -0.66 -5.48
C PHE A 147 -8.67 0.58 -5.96
N GLY A 148 -8.27 1.44 -5.02
CA GLY A 148 -7.31 2.51 -5.23
C GLY A 148 -5.98 2.19 -4.56
N PHE A 149 -4.93 2.97 -4.85
CA PHE A 149 -3.57 2.69 -4.40
C PHE A 149 -2.88 3.95 -3.90
N ARG A 150 -2.00 3.79 -2.90
CA ARG A 150 -1.06 4.80 -2.43
C ARG A 150 0.24 4.16 -1.97
N THR A 151 1.36 4.76 -2.33
CA THR A 151 2.67 4.26 -1.92
C THR A 151 3.44 5.35 -1.17
N CYS A 152 3.65 5.15 0.14
CA CYS A 152 4.56 5.94 0.99
C CYS A 152 4.38 7.46 0.84
N TYR A 153 5.20 8.11 0.02
CA TYR A 153 5.19 9.56 -0.19
C TYR A 153 3.88 10.08 -0.79
N ASP A 154 3.12 9.24 -1.51
CA ASP A 154 1.79 9.60 -2.05
C ASP A 154 0.79 10.00 -0.97
N PHE A 155 0.97 9.51 0.27
CA PHE A 155 0.05 9.81 1.37
C PHE A 155 0.05 11.28 1.81
N TYR A 156 1.06 12.08 1.43
CA TYR A 156 1.16 13.49 1.83
C TYR A 156 0.39 14.45 0.91
N PHE A 157 -0.08 14.00 -0.27
CA PHE A 157 -0.65 14.88 -1.30
C PHE A 157 -2.18 14.87 -1.26
N TYR A 158 -2.76 15.96 -0.74
CA TYR A 158 -4.21 16.09 -0.54
C TYR A 158 -4.99 16.20 -1.85
N GLU A 159 -4.38 16.71 -2.93
CA GLU A 159 -4.98 16.81 -4.26
C GLU A 159 -5.45 15.44 -4.76
N ASP A 160 -4.70 14.40 -4.47
CA ASP A 160 -5.03 13.06 -4.89
C ASP A 160 -6.10 12.43 -4.01
N ILE A 161 -6.15 12.77 -2.72
CA ILE A 161 -7.25 12.35 -1.84
C ILE A 161 -8.59 12.86 -2.39
N ILE A 162 -8.63 14.08 -2.91
CA ILE A 162 -9.81 14.66 -3.55
C ILE A 162 -10.21 13.84 -4.80
N LYS A 163 -9.24 13.48 -5.64
CA LYS A 163 -9.48 12.64 -6.83
C LYS A 163 -10.00 11.26 -6.41
N MET A 164 -9.37 10.63 -5.42
CA MET A 164 -9.78 9.32 -4.89
C MET A 164 -11.18 9.35 -4.27
N ALA A 165 -11.55 10.42 -3.56
CA ALA A 165 -12.88 10.59 -2.98
C ALA A 165 -14.00 10.62 -4.03
N ARG A 166 -13.68 11.03 -5.28
CA ARG A 166 -14.61 11.03 -6.41
C ARG A 166 -14.61 9.72 -7.21
N ALA A 167 -13.63 8.86 -6.99
CA ALA A 167 -13.49 7.61 -7.72
C ALA A 167 -14.41 6.49 -7.20
N ASP A 168 -15.18 6.72 -6.12
CA ASP A 168 -16.08 5.73 -5.46
C ASP A 168 -15.37 4.39 -5.20
N LEU A 169 -14.26 4.45 -4.49
CA LEU A 169 -13.45 3.29 -4.15
C LEU A 169 -14.08 2.51 -2.99
N ASP A 170 -13.93 1.19 -2.98
CA ASP A 170 -14.30 0.34 -1.86
C ASP A 170 -13.11 0.14 -0.90
N ILE A 171 -11.91 -0.04 -1.45
CA ILE A 171 -10.69 -0.36 -0.71
C ILE A 171 -9.52 0.47 -1.28
N ILE A 172 -8.69 0.98 -0.40
CA ILE A 172 -7.41 1.59 -0.75
C ILE A 172 -6.30 0.68 -0.24
N ILE A 173 -5.40 0.27 -1.13
CA ILE A 173 -4.20 -0.49 -0.80
C ILE A 173 -3.05 0.49 -0.58
N GLY A 174 -2.45 0.43 0.61
CA GLY A 174 -1.31 1.23 1.00
C GLY A 174 -0.05 0.38 1.15
N CYS A 175 0.99 0.65 0.36
CA CYS A 175 2.32 0.08 0.55
C CYS A 175 3.25 1.18 1.07
N SER A 176 3.90 0.98 2.22
CA SER A 176 4.58 2.10 2.88
C SER A 176 5.96 1.76 3.43
N TYR A 177 6.78 2.84 3.48
CA TYR A 177 8.16 2.84 3.96
C TYR A 177 8.46 4.16 4.70
N GLN A 178 7.44 4.78 5.31
CA GLN A 178 7.52 6.07 6.00
C GLN A 178 8.28 5.91 7.32
N ARG A 179 9.61 6.03 7.30
CA ARG A 179 10.50 5.70 8.42
C ARG A 179 10.60 6.76 9.50
N THR A 180 10.15 7.97 9.27
CA THR A 180 10.34 9.12 10.16
C THR A 180 9.05 9.66 10.78
N ASP A 181 7.89 9.20 10.30
CA ASP A 181 6.62 9.62 10.85
C ASP A 181 6.32 8.91 12.15
N THR A 182 5.82 9.65 13.13
CA THR A 182 5.35 9.09 14.38
C THR A 182 4.10 8.25 14.19
N HIS A 183 3.84 7.31 15.09
CA HIS A 183 2.62 6.50 15.04
C HIS A 183 1.36 7.36 15.01
N LEU A 184 1.32 8.44 15.79
CA LEU A 184 0.18 9.37 15.81
C LEU A 184 -0.01 10.06 14.44
N ALA A 185 1.06 10.51 13.79
CA ALA A 185 0.98 11.12 12.46
C ALA A 185 0.44 10.14 11.41
N LEU A 186 0.92 8.89 11.46
CA LEU A 186 0.44 7.82 10.58
C LEU A 186 -1.02 7.46 10.83
N GLU A 187 -1.46 7.39 12.09
CA GLU A 187 -2.85 7.14 12.45
C GLU A 187 -3.79 8.24 11.93
N ILE A 188 -3.43 9.50 12.16
CA ILE A 188 -4.23 10.65 11.69
C ILE A 188 -4.32 10.66 10.17
N MET A 189 -3.20 10.49 9.46
CA MET A 189 -3.13 10.50 8.00
C MET A 189 -4.01 9.40 7.39
N ASN A 190 -3.91 8.19 7.92
CA ASN A 190 -4.64 7.04 7.40
C ASN A 190 -6.14 7.09 7.74
N ALA A 191 -6.50 7.53 8.96
CA ALA A 191 -7.90 7.76 9.35
C ALA A 191 -8.55 8.85 8.48
N PHE A 192 -7.83 9.95 8.22
CA PHE A 192 -8.28 11.02 7.35
C PHE A 192 -8.51 10.53 5.91
N LEU A 193 -7.59 9.76 5.34
CA LEU A 193 -7.73 9.21 3.99
C LEU A 193 -8.97 8.31 3.89
N ALA A 194 -9.12 7.32 4.78
CA ALA A 194 -10.24 6.40 4.77
C ALA A 194 -11.59 7.14 4.94
N TYR A 195 -11.67 8.08 5.87
CA TYR A 195 -12.88 8.88 6.11
C TYR A 195 -13.27 9.75 4.91
N ASN A 196 -12.31 10.43 4.28
CA ASN A 196 -12.61 11.36 3.19
C ASN A 196 -12.94 10.65 1.88
N THR A 197 -12.33 9.51 1.63
CA THR A 197 -12.60 8.69 0.44
C THR A 197 -13.80 7.76 0.61
N ASN A 198 -14.29 7.60 1.85
CA ASN A 198 -15.34 6.63 2.22
C ASN A 198 -15.01 5.21 1.77
N ALA A 199 -13.75 4.82 1.90
CA ALA A 199 -13.20 3.52 1.53
C ALA A 199 -12.43 2.91 2.71
N TYR A 200 -12.36 1.59 2.78
CA TYR A 200 -11.40 0.94 3.66
C TYR A 200 -9.97 1.28 3.23
N LEU A 201 -9.10 1.53 4.19
CA LEU A 201 -7.66 1.59 3.94
C LEU A 201 -6.99 0.37 4.57
N LEU A 202 -6.30 -0.41 3.76
CA LEU A 202 -5.46 -1.53 4.17
C LEU A 202 -4.00 -1.16 3.87
N ARG A 203 -3.23 -0.87 4.91
CA ARG A 203 -1.86 -0.39 4.78
C ARG A 203 -0.88 -1.41 5.34
N SER A 204 0.09 -1.80 4.53
CA SER A 204 1.27 -2.55 4.94
C SER A 204 2.49 -1.64 5.03
N SER A 205 3.34 -1.88 6.03
CA SER A 205 4.58 -1.14 6.28
C SER A 205 5.66 -2.08 6.80
N ILE A 206 6.88 -1.55 6.97
CA ILE A 206 8.01 -2.23 7.58
C ILE A 206 8.09 -1.92 9.07
N SER A 207 8.77 -2.76 9.85
CA SER A 207 9.05 -2.55 11.28
C SER A 207 10.51 -2.13 11.51
N LEU A 208 10.72 -1.08 12.28
CA LEU A 208 12.04 -0.66 12.79
C LEU A 208 12.40 -1.28 14.15
N GLY A 209 11.60 -2.26 14.62
CA GLY A 209 11.70 -2.87 15.94
C GLY A 209 10.65 -2.35 16.92
N GLU A 210 10.21 -3.19 17.85
CA GLU A 210 9.05 -2.93 18.73
C GLU A 210 9.18 -1.66 19.58
N ASP A 211 10.41 -1.29 19.94
CA ASP A 211 10.68 -0.08 20.74
C ASP A 211 10.65 1.23 19.92
N SER A 212 10.50 1.16 18.61
CA SER A 212 10.45 2.36 17.77
C SER A 212 9.11 3.08 17.88
N GLU A 213 9.14 4.40 18.05
CA GLU A 213 7.96 5.27 18.09
C GLU A 213 7.61 5.86 16.71
N VAL A 214 8.40 5.52 15.69
CA VAL A 214 8.21 5.97 14.31
C VAL A 214 8.11 4.77 13.37
N CYS A 215 7.58 4.99 12.16
CA CYS A 215 7.38 3.94 11.15
C CYS A 215 6.33 2.89 11.55
N GLY A 216 6.41 1.70 10.98
CA GLY A 216 5.45 0.64 11.25
C GLY A 216 4.02 1.02 10.89
N CYS A 217 3.12 0.72 11.81
CA CYS A 217 1.70 1.02 11.64
C CYS A 217 1.09 0.36 10.40
N SER A 218 1.44 -0.90 10.12
CA SER A 218 0.56 -1.71 9.27
C SER A 218 -0.81 -1.72 9.92
N MET A 219 -1.84 -1.30 9.18
CA MET A 219 -3.15 -1.06 9.77
C MET A 219 -4.30 -1.28 8.80
N ALA A 220 -5.46 -1.52 9.36
CA ALA A 220 -6.74 -1.45 8.66
C ALA A 220 -7.59 -0.33 9.25
N VAL A 221 -8.15 0.50 8.39
CA VAL A 221 -9.01 1.62 8.78
C VAL A 221 -10.34 1.53 8.04
N ALA A 222 -11.43 1.65 8.78
CA ALA A 222 -12.77 1.65 8.22
C ALA A 222 -13.14 2.99 7.55
N PRO A 223 -14.18 3.03 6.70
CA PRO A 223 -14.67 4.27 6.08
C PRO A 223 -15.13 5.35 7.08
N THR A 224 -15.36 4.98 8.34
CA THR A 224 -15.64 5.91 9.45
C THR A 224 -14.41 6.66 9.94
N GLY A 225 -13.20 6.25 9.54
CA GLY A 225 -11.92 6.66 10.12
C GLY A 225 -11.52 5.85 11.36
N GLU A 226 -12.31 4.85 11.76
CA GLU A 226 -11.99 3.96 12.88
C GLU A 226 -10.83 3.04 12.49
N ILE A 227 -9.81 3.00 13.36
CA ILE A 227 -8.68 2.09 13.22
C ILE A 227 -9.09 0.72 13.76
N LEU A 228 -9.32 -0.24 12.86
CA LEU A 228 -9.74 -1.61 13.20
C LEU A 228 -8.57 -2.44 13.74
N ALA A 229 -7.38 -2.21 13.22
CA ALA A 229 -6.15 -2.87 13.62
C ALA A 229 -4.94 -1.97 13.37
N ASN A 230 -3.92 -2.06 14.21
CA ASN A 230 -2.65 -1.34 14.07
C ASN A 230 -1.52 -2.12 14.74
N MET A 231 -0.57 -2.57 13.96
CA MET A 231 0.57 -3.37 14.44
C MET A 231 1.65 -2.55 15.14
N LYS A 232 1.60 -1.20 15.05
CA LYS A 232 2.75 -0.36 15.45
C LYS A 232 4.03 -0.88 14.78
N ASN A 233 5.05 -1.25 15.54
CA ASN A 233 6.28 -1.85 15.02
C ASN A 233 6.40 -3.38 15.32
N LYS A 234 5.29 -4.07 15.56
CA LYS A 234 5.30 -5.53 15.74
C LYS A 234 5.51 -6.24 14.40
N VAL A 235 6.54 -7.04 14.27
CA VAL A 235 6.76 -7.90 13.09
C VAL A 235 5.73 -9.03 13.05
N GLY A 236 5.13 -9.27 11.89
CA GLY A 236 4.17 -10.35 11.74
C GLY A 236 3.13 -10.13 10.66
N ILE A 237 1.97 -10.73 10.87
CA ILE A 237 0.79 -10.65 10.01
C ILE A 237 -0.36 -10.14 10.86
N GLU A 238 -1.03 -9.10 10.41
CA GLU A 238 -2.33 -8.68 10.93
C GLU A 238 -3.43 -9.26 10.05
N ILE A 239 -4.42 -9.87 10.69
CA ILE A 239 -5.57 -10.48 10.00
C ILE A 239 -6.81 -9.69 10.36
N VAL A 240 -7.46 -9.12 9.36
CA VAL A 240 -8.64 -8.27 9.54
C VAL A 240 -9.81 -8.83 8.74
N ASP A 241 -10.93 -9.04 9.41
CA ASP A 241 -12.20 -9.41 8.78
C ASP A 241 -13.08 -8.17 8.64
N PHE A 242 -13.61 -7.90 7.44
CA PHE A 242 -14.40 -6.70 7.16
C PHE A 242 -15.38 -6.89 6.00
N ASP A 243 -16.42 -6.07 5.96
CA ASP A 243 -17.35 -6.01 4.83
C ASP A 243 -16.92 -4.91 3.84
N PRO A 244 -16.33 -5.24 2.68
CA PRO A 244 -15.79 -4.26 1.75
C PRO A 244 -16.85 -3.36 1.12
N LYS A 245 -18.13 -3.72 1.20
CA LYS A 245 -19.24 -2.91 0.68
C LYS A 245 -19.82 -1.95 1.72
N GLN A 246 -19.38 -2.04 2.96
CA GLN A 246 -19.81 -1.11 3.99
C GLN A 246 -19.30 0.29 3.70
N LYS A 247 -20.22 1.25 3.65
CA LYS A 247 -19.94 2.68 3.50
C LYS A 247 -20.43 3.46 4.71
N TYR A 248 -19.76 4.54 5.02
CA TYR A 248 -20.21 5.51 6.01
C TYR A 248 -21.04 6.59 5.32
N TYR A 249 -22.33 6.67 5.65
CA TYR A 249 -23.22 7.69 5.11
C TYR A 249 -23.17 8.94 5.96
N LYS A 250 -22.56 9.99 5.42
CA LYS A 250 -22.46 11.30 6.04
C LYS A 250 -23.84 11.97 6.06
N VAL A 251 -24.13 12.76 7.09
CA VAL A 251 -25.37 13.50 7.19
C VAL A 251 -25.17 14.89 6.60
N SER A 252 -26.02 15.29 5.65
CA SER A 252 -25.92 16.61 4.96
C SER A 252 -26.47 17.73 5.80
N GLY A 253 -26.71 17.80 6.97
CA GLY A 253 -27.32 18.91 7.75
C GLY A 253 -28.75 19.29 7.33
N PHE A 254 -29.19 18.93 6.15
CA PHE A 254 -30.54 19.15 5.59
C PHE A 254 -31.34 17.85 5.41
N GLY A 255 -30.96 16.80 6.12
CA GLY A 255 -31.73 15.56 6.23
C GLY A 255 -31.41 14.47 5.21
N GLY A 256 -30.50 14.69 4.27
CA GLY A 256 -30.05 13.68 3.32
C GLY A 256 -28.87 12.85 3.84
N LYS A 257 -28.78 11.59 3.43
CA LYS A 257 -27.57 10.74 3.57
C LYS A 257 -26.78 10.83 2.27
N MET A 258 -25.46 10.99 2.35
CA MET A 258 -24.57 11.02 1.20
C MET A 258 -23.30 10.22 1.45
N LYS A 259 -22.75 9.61 0.41
CA LYS A 259 -21.46 8.91 0.48
C LYS A 259 -20.28 9.89 0.52
N SER A 260 -20.40 11.00 -0.20
CA SER A 260 -19.35 12.02 -0.31
C SER A 260 -19.98 13.42 -0.34
N HIS A 261 -19.30 14.41 0.25
CA HIS A 261 -19.68 15.81 0.14
C HIS A 261 -19.54 16.35 -1.30
N TYR A 262 -18.76 15.67 -2.14
CA TYR A 262 -18.59 16.05 -3.55
C TYR A 262 -19.84 15.79 -4.41
N GLU A 263 -20.73 14.87 -4.00
CA GLU A 263 -21.99 14.61 -4.72
C GLU A 263 -22.76 15.89 -5.01
N TYR A 264 -22.94 16.76 -4.02
CA TYR A 264 -23.65 18.04 -4.16
C TYR A 264 -22.86 19.09 -4.96
N VAL A 265 -21.55 19.14 -4.78
CA VAL A 265 -20.69 20.08 -5.49
C VAL A 265 -20.66 19.77 -6.99
N ASP A 266 -20.53 18.49 -7.33
CA ASP A 266 -20.43 18.04 -8.72
C ASP A 266 -21.80 18.12 -9.43
N GLU A 267 -22.90 17.85 -8.75
CA GLU A 267 -24.25 18.08 -9.27
C GLU A 267 -24.55 19.58 -9.51
N GLY A 268 -24.12 20.44 -8.59
CA GLY A 268 -24.29 21.89 -8.72
C GLY A 268 -23.51 22.51 -9.88
N ARG A 269 -22.37 21.89 -10.26
CA ARG A 269 -21.56 22.36 -11.41
C ARG A 269 -22.10 21.91 -12.77
N LYS A 270 -23.00 20.93 -12.81
CA LYS A 270 -23.66 20.47 -14.06
C LYS A 270 -24.86 21.32 -14.44
N LYS A 271 -25.27 22.26 -13.61
CA LYS A 271 -26.35 23.24 -13.85
C LYS A 271 -25.75 24.57 -14.32
#